data_3d3cba09ee3f7e22a941cb43d0afd6d8
#
_entry.id   3d3cba09ee3f7e22a941cb43d0afd6d8
#
_cell.length_a   1.000
_cell.length_b   1.000
_cell.length_c   1.000
_cell.angle_alpha   90.00
_cell.angle_beta   90.00
_cell.angle_gamma   90.00
#
_symmetry.space_group_name_H-M   'P 1'
#
loop_
_entity.id
_entity.type
_entity.pdbx_description
1 polymer ?
#
loop_
_entity_poly.entity_id
_entity_poly.type
_entity_poly.pdbx_seq_one_letter_code
_entity_poly.pdbx_strand_id
1 'polypeptide(L)'
;MKNASKGCYRTFKHNGYFAHISSFTDYFRHSLDLTTNRGAFYSLLGIPERRIFTRVHNSAPVVYLNGSSVDNSLIADDCVIEGKVENSILFRGVKIGRGSVVKNSILFGGTTVGRDCDLNCVVTDKSVTISDFCRLSGHESLPFYVSKMRRV
;
A
#
# COMPACT_ATOMS: atom_id res chain seq x y z
N MET A 1 5.82 -27.19 -20.39
CA MET A 1 6.41 -28.39 -19.71
C MET A 1 7.18 -29.34 -20.65
N LYS A 2 7.79 -28.86 -21.73
CA LYS A 2 8.46 -29.73 -22.73
C LYS A 2 9.92 -30.16 -22.40
N ASN A 3 10.50 -29.68 -21.28
CA ASN A 3 11.90 -29.96 -20.96
C ASN A 3 12.15 -30.74 -19.66
N ALA A 4 11.13 -31.27 -19.02
CA ALA A 4 11.27 -32.00 -17.76
C ALA A 4 11.92 -33.37 -17.89
N SER A 5 12.05 -33.90 -19.12
CA SER A 5 12.62 -35.22 -19.39
C SER A 5 14.16 -35.27 -19.52
N LYS A 6 14.85 -34.13 -19.47
CA LYS A 6 16.33 -34.05 -19.61
C LYS A 6 17.10 -33.88 -18.30
N GLY A 7 16.59 -34.38 -17.19
CA GLY A 7 17.37 -34.81 -16.04
C GLY A 7 18.17 -33.79 -15.22
N CYS A 8 18.08 -32.47 -15.46
CA CYS A 8 18.91 -31.46 -14.79
C CYS A 8 18.16 -30.51 -13.83
N TYR A 9 16.92 -30.83 -13.45
CA TYR A 9 16.14 -29.96 -12.59
C TYR A 9 16.13 -30.48 -11.15
N ARG A 10 16.50 -29.62 -10.21
CA ARG A 10 16.35 -29.88 -8.78
C ARG A 10 15.21 -29.05 -8.23
N THR A 11 14.40 -29.64 -7.37
CA THR A 11 13.34 -28.90 -6.67
C THR A 11 13.91 -28.25 -5.41
N PHE A 12 13.53 -27.00 -5.17
CA PHE A 12 13.79 -26.30 -3.92
C PHE A 12 12.45 -26.02 -3.23
N LYS A 13 12.32 -26.49 -1.99
CA LYS A 13 11.12 -26.24 -1.18
C LYS A 13 11.31 -24.92 -0.43
N HIS A 14 10.51 -23.90 -0.80
CA HIS A 14 10.45 -22.65 -0.05
C HIS A 14 9.46 -22.75 1.11
N ASN A 15 9.91 -22.44 2.33
CA ASN A 15 9.10 -22.50 3.56
C ASN A 15 8.75 -21.09 4.08
N GLY A 16 8.66 -20.09 3.25
CA GLY A 16 8.36 -18.71 3.62
C GLY A 16 7.11 -18.18 2.94
N TYR A 17 6.85 -16.90 3.14
CA TYR A 17 5.79 -16.21 2.42
C TYR A 17 6.10 -16.19 0.92
N PHE A 18 5.11 -16.55 0.13
CA PHE A 18 5.18 -16.52 -1.33
C PHE A 18 3.93 -15.84 -1.89
N ALA A 19 4.12 -14.86 -2.74
CA ALA A 19 3.05 -14.20 -3.47
C ALA A 19 3.34 -14.23 -4.97
N HIS A 20 2.41 -14.71 -5.76
CA HIS A 20 2.46 -14.65 -7.22
C HIS A 20 1.64 -13.47 -7.70
N ILE A 21 2.29 -12.49 -8.29
CA ILE A 21 1.65 -11.27 -8.80
C ILE A 21 1.60 -11.35 -10.31
N SER A 22 0.44 -11.69 -10.86
CA SER A 22 0.19 -11.79 -12.31
C SER A 22 -0.76 -10.71 -12.82
N SER A 23 -1.47 -10.04 -11.92
CA SER A 23 -2.45 -9.02 -12.25
C SER A 23 -2.38 -7.83 -11.28
N PHE A 24 -3.02 -6.74 -11.65
CA PHE A 24 -3.18 -5.57 -10.77
C PHE A 24 -3.96 -5.93 -9.49
N THR A 25 -4.97 -6.78 -9.62
CA THR A 25 -5.76 -7.27 -8.48
C THR A 25 -4.91 -8.14 -7.54
N ASP A 26 -4.03 -8.99 -8.07
CA ASP A 26 -3.12 -9.77 -7.23
C ASP A 26 -2.15 -8.85 -6.46
N TYR A 27 -1.60 -7.83 -7.14
CA TYR A 27 -0.76 -6.82 -6.48
C TYR A 27 -1.51 -6.15 -5.34
N PHE A 28 -2.74 -5.70 -5.58
CA PHE A 28 -3.57 -5.03 -4.59
C PHE A 28 -3.83 -5.93 -3.38
N ARG A 29 -4.32 -7.14 -3.61
CA ARG A 29 -4.63 -8.12 -2.57
C ARG A 29 -3.40 -8.48 -1.74
N HIS A 30 -2.30 -8.90 -2.37
CA HIS A 30 -1.09 -9.29 -1.65
C HIS A 30 -0.43 -8.11 -0.91
N SER A 31 -0.56 -6.90 -1.41
CA SER A 31 -0.08 -5.72 -0.69
C SER A 31 -0.89 -5.47 0.57
N LEU A 32 -2.22 -5.52 0.51
CA LEU A 32 -3.08 -5.34 1.68
C LEU A 32 -3.01 -6.51 2.67
N ASP A 33 -2.71 -7.73 2.23
CA ASP A 33 -2.45 -8.86 3.13
C ASP A 33 -1.32 -8.54 4.14
N LEU A 34 -0.37 -7.69 3.77
CA LEU A 34 0.71 -7.28 4.69
C LEU A 34 0.22 -6.38 5.85
N THR A 35 -0.92 -5.71 5.71
CA THR A 35 -1.49 -4.89 6.78
C THR A 35 -2.27 -5.73 7.78
N THR A 36 -2.96 -6.76 7.32
CA THR A 36 -3.87 -7.59 8.13
C THR A 36 -3.22 -8.88 8.61
N ASN A 37 -2.36 -9.49 7.81
CA ASN A 37 -1.68 -10.74 8.12
C ASN A 37 -0.30 -10.49 8.75
N ARG A 38 -0.26 -10.37 10.07
CA ARG A 38 1.00 -10.18 10.81
C ARG A 38 2.03 -11.29 10.53
N GLY A 39 1.60 -12.52 10.30
CA GLY A 39 2.49 -13.62 9.95
C GLY A 39 3.17 -13.42 8.60
N ALA A 40 2.45 -12.95 7.58
CA ALA A 40 3.02 -12.58 6.29
C ALA A 40 3.99 -11.40 6.40
N PHE A 41 3.61 -10.38 7.16
CA PHE A 41 4.46 -9.21 7.43
C PHE A 41 5.79 -9.62 8.08
N TYR A 42 5.75 -10.39 9.17
CA TYR A 42 6.97 -10.82 9.87
C TYR A 42 7.81 -11.80 9.05
N SER A 43 7.21 -12.70 8.27
CA SER A 43 7.97 -13.61 7.41
C SER A 43 8.62 -12.91 6.21
N LEU A 44 8.15 -11.75 5.82
CA LEU A 44 8.73 -10.95 4.74
C LEU A 44 9.72 -9.90 5.26
N LEU A 45 9.36 -9.14 6.28
CA LEU A 45 10.10 -7.96 6.74
C LEU A 45 10.76 -8.14 8.11
N GLY A 46 10.33 -9.13 8.90
CA GLY A 46 10.76 -9.32 10.27
C GLY A 46 11.94 -10.27 10.46
N ILE A 47 12.56 -10.80 9.40
CA ILE A 47 13.66 -11.75 9.49
C ILE A 47 15.00 -11.00 9.44
N PRO A 48 15.78 -10.92 10.54
CA PRO A 48 17.04 -10.16 10.59
C PRO A 48 18.06 -10.62 9.55
N GLU A 49 18.10 -11.94 9.26
CA GLU A 49 19.04 -12.55 8.32
C GLU A 49 18.68 -12.32 6.85
N ARG A 50 17.46 -11.83 6.57
CA ARG A 50 16.94 -11.58 5.23
C ARG A 50 16.41 -10.16 5.08
N ARG A 51 17.18 -9.18 5.53
CA ARG A 51 16.78 -7.79 5.44
C ARG A 51 16.57 -7.36 4.00
N ILE A 52 15.46 -6.71 3.73
CA ILE A 52 15.20 -6.05 2.46
C ILE A 52 15.86 -4.68 2.50
N PHE A 53 16.89 -4.49 1.70
CA PHE A 53 17.59 -3.21 1.60
C PHE A 53 16.85 -2.31 0.61
N THR A 54 16.42 -1.16 1.08
CA THR A 54 15.79 -0.13 0.28
C THR A 54 16.65 1.14 0.29
N ARG A 55 16.40 2.04 -0.65
CA ARG A 55 17.09 3.33 -0.66
C ARG A 55 16.77 4.12 0.61
N VAL A 56 17.81 4.47 1.37
CA VAL A 56 17.67 5.33 2.54
C VAL A 56 17.35 6.77 2.08
N HIS A 57 16.39 7.37 2.73
CA HIS A 57 16.03 8.78 2.55
C HIS A 57 16.05 9.47 3.92
N ASN A 58 16.57 10.69 3.96
CA ASN A 58 16.45 11.55 5.12
C ASN A 58 15.08 12.25 5.08
N SER A 59 14.03 11.49 5.35
CA SER A 59 12.66 11.99 5.39
C SER A 59 12.25 12.31 6.82
N ALA A 60 11.32 13.25 6.99
CA ALA A 60 10.74 13.54 8.30
C ALA A 60 9.89 12.36 8.80
N PRO A 61 9.76 12.16 10.10
CA PRO A 61 8.79 11.21 10.65
C PRO A 61 7.35 11.54 10.22
N VAL A 62 6.47 10.55 10.37
CA VAL A 62 5.03 10.74 10.15
C VAL A 62 4.46 11.72 11.17
N VAL A 63 3.64 12.64 10.72
CA VAL A 63 2.93 13.61 11.58
C VAL A 63 1.45 13.24 11.65
N TYR A 64 0.96 13.02 12.86
CA TYR A 64 -0.45 12.78 13.15
C TYR A 64 -1.05 14.05 13.75
N LEU A 65 -2.06 14.63 13.07
CA LEU A 65 -2.73 15.83 13.51
C LEU A 65 -4.01 15.50 14.30
N ASN A 66 -4.58 16.51 14.94
CA ASN A 66 -5.78 16.33 15.75
C ASN A 66 -6.95 15.76 14.94
N GLY A 67 -7.57 14.69 15.46
CA GLY A 67 -8.67 13.98 14.81
C GLY A 67 -8.21 12.86 13.87
N SER A 68 -6.91 12.63 13.72
CA SER A 68 -6.41 11.48 12.99
C SER A 68 -6.65 10.18 13.73
N SER A 69 -6.92 9.12 12.97
CA SER A 69 -7.00 7.74 13.46
C SER A 69 -6.38 6.82 12.43
N VAL A 70 -5.53 5.91 12.87
CA VAL A 70 -4.88 4.96 12.00
C VAL A 70 -5.01 3.57 12.58
N ASP A 71 -5.52 2.64 11.79
CA ASP A 71 -5.66 1.24 12.17
C ASP A 71 -5.19 0.32 11.04
N ASN A 72 -4.53 -0.80 11.41
CA ASN A 72 -4.04 -1.85 10.51
C ASN A 72 -3.37 -1.32 9.21
N SER A 73 -2.55 -0.28 9.31
CA SER A 73 -2.01 0.40 8.13
C SER A 73 -0.49 0.46 8.14
N LEU A 74 0.11 0.42 6.96
CA LEU A 74 1.55 0.64 6.77
C LEU A 74 1.77 2.05 6.25
N ILE A 75 2.51 2.84 7.01
CA ILE A 75 2.73 4.26 6.69
C ILE A 75 4.23 4.51 6.60
N ALA A 76 4.65 5.03 5.45
CA ALA A 76 6.03 5.45 5.23
C ALA A 76 6.29 6.87 5.75
N ASP A 77 7.56 7.24 5.83
CA ASP A 77 8.00 8.55 6.30
C ASP A 77 7.41 9.73 5.52
N ASP A 78 7.48 10.93 6.09
CA ASP A 78 7.06 12.21 5.48
C ASP A 78 5.56 12.29 5.19
N CYS A 79 4.76 11.44 5.84
CA CYS A 79 3.30 11.50 5.73
C CYS A 79 2.71 12.46 6.76
N VAL A 80 1.62 13.14 6.37
CA VAL A 80 0.82 14.01 7.26
C VAL A 80 -0.61 13.51 7.25
N ILE A 81 -1.13 13.14 8.42
CA ILE A 81 -2.45 12.51 8.55
C ILE A 81 -3.33 13.35 9.49
N GLU A 82 -4.42 13.86 8.94
CA GLU A 82 -5.47 14.59 9.68
C GLU A 82 -6.83 13.89 9.58
N GLY A 83 -6.92 12.81 8.82
CA GLY A 83 -8.13 12.01 8.62
C GLY A 83 -8.02 10.61 9.23
N LYS A 84 -8.89 9.71 8.80
CA LYS A 84 -8.94 8.31 9.22
C LYS A 84 -8.34 7.40 8.15
N VAL A 85 -7.49 6.48 8.57
CA VAL A 85 -6.83 5.51 7.67
C VAL A 85 -7.00 4.10 8.24
N GLU A 86 -7.58 3.21 7.46
CA GLU A 86 -7.85 1.83 7.83
C GLU A 86 -7.36 0.86 6.75
N ASN A 87 -6.71 -0.24 7.14
CA ASN A 87 -6.28 -1.33 6.24
C ASN A 87 -5.60 -0.82 4.96
N SER A 88 -4.73 0.19 5.09
CA SER A 88 -4.20 0.91 3.92
C SER A 88 -2.69 1.01 3.95
N ILE A 89 -2.11 1.25 2.79
CA ILE A 89 -0.67 1.47 2.63
C ILE A 89 -0.44 2.88 2.09
N LEU A 90 0.26 3.69 2.87
CA LEU A 90 0.65 5.03 2.49
C LEU A 90 2.15 5.10 2.23
N PHE A 91 2.54 5.42 1.01
CA PHE A 91 3.93 5.66 0.65
C PHE A 91 4.38 7.06 1.07
N ARG A 92 5.67 7.35 0.93
CA ARG A 92 6.29 8.60 1.41
C ARG A 92 5.60 9.87 0.90
N GLY A 93 5.48 10.84 1.79
CA GLY A 93 4.96 12.17 1.45
C GLY A 93 3.48 12.21 1.14
N VAL A 94 2.72 11.19 1.56
CA VAL A 94 1.26 11.19 1.41
C VAL A 94 0.64 12.13 2.45
N LYS A 95 -0.32 12.94 2.00
CA LYS A 95 -1.06 13.85 2.86
C LYS A 95 -2.53 13.50 2.85
N ILE A 96 -3.11 13.31 4.05
CA ILE A 96 -4.55 13.03 4.22
C ILE A 96 -5.19 14.22 4.93
N GLY A 97 -6.12 14.88 4.26
CA GLY A 97 -6.82 16.05 4.77
C GLY A 97 -7.85 15.69 5.84
N ARG A 98 -8.24 16.72 6.59
CA ARG A 98 -9.20 16.63 7.68
C ARG A 98 -10.53 16.04 7.24
N GLY A 99 -11.11 15.19 8.08
CA GLY A 99 -12.42 14.57 7.83
C GLY A 99 -12.40 13.46 6.78
N SER A 100 -11.29 13.28 6.07
CA SER A 100 -11.18 12.25 5.04
C SER A 100 -11.03 10.86 5.65
N VAL A 101 -11.60 9.87 4.96
CA VAL A 101 -11.58 8.47 5.33
C VAL A 101 -10.94 7.68 4.18
N VAL A 102 -9.88 6.95 4.47
CA VAL A 102 -9.16 6.11 3.51
C VAL A 102 -9.19 4.67 4.01
N LYS A 103 -9.84 3.79 3.25
CA LYS A 103 -9.98 2.38 3.60
C LYS A 103 -9.49 1.49 2.47
N ASN A 104 -8.89 0.35 2.85
CA ASN A 104 -8.49 -0.71 1.92
C ASN A 104 -7.78 -0.15 0.67
N SER A 105 -6.88 0.82 0.85
CA SER A 105 -6.34 1.60 -0.26
C SER A 105 -4.81 1.64 -0.25
N ILE A 106 -4.23 1.83 -1.42
CA ILE A 106 -2.77 1.95 -1.59
C ILE A 106 -2.48 3.31 -2.24
N LEU A 107 -1.91 4.23 -1.47
CA LEU A 107 -1.59 5.57 -1.96
C LEU A 107 -0.09 5.71 -2.18
N PHE A 108 0.32 5.89 -3.43
CA PHE A 108 1.73 6.06 -3.79
C PHE A 108 2.25 7.46 -3.44
N GLY A 109 3.58 7.57 -3.41
CA GLY A 109 4.30 8.71 -2.87
C GLY A 109 3.89 10.06 -3.47
N GLY A 110 3.80 11.07 -2.59
CA GLY A 110 3.41 12.43 -2.96
C GLY A 110 1.93 12.62 -3.28
N THR A 111 1.09 11.61 -3.01
CA THR A 111 -0.37 11.74 -3.14
C THR A 111 -0.92 12.68 -2.07
N THR A 112 -1.76 13.62 -2.47
CA THR A 112 -2.49 14.51 -1.56
C THR A 112 -3.98 14.23 -1.67
N VAL A 113 -4.60 13.88 -0.54
CA VAL A 113 -6.04 13.73 -0.38
C VAL A 113 -6.58 14.98 0.31
N GLY A 114 -7.54 15.62 -0.31
CA GLY A 114 -8.21 16.81 0.20
C GLY A 114 -9.00 16.55 1.49
N ARG A 115 -9.87 17.47 1.85
CA ARG A 115 -10.73 17.37 3.04
C ARG A 115 -12.02 16.63 2.72
N ASP A 116 -12.57 15.95 3.74
CA ASP A 116 -13.88 15.30 3.68
C ASP A 116 -14.04 14.36 2.48
N CYS A 117 -12.96 13.67 2.11
CA CYS A 117 -12.93 12.66 1.06
C CYS A 117 -13.26 11.27 1.62
N ASP A 118 -13.83 10.41 0.77
CA ASP A 118 -14.10 9.02 1.09
C ASP A 118 -13.48 8.11 0.02
N LEU A 119 -12.44 7.37 0.40
CA LEU A 119 -11.69 6.49 -0.49
C LEU A 119 -11.80 5.04 0.00
N ASN A 120 -12.27 4.16 -0.86
CA ASN A 120 -12.34 2.73 -0.56
C ASN A 120 -11.88 1.88 -1.75
N CYS A 121 -10.97 0.95 -1.52
CA CYS A 121 -10.37 0.11 -2.56
C CYS A 121 -9.79 0.93 -3.73
N VAL A 122 -9.01 1.98 -3.39
CA VAL A 122 -8.38 2.88 -4.35
C VAL A 122 -6.87 2.66 -4.39
N VAL A 123 -6.31 2.67 -5.58
CA VAL A 123 -4.86 2.70 -5.78
C VAL A 123 -4.50 3.96 -6.56
N THR A 124 -3.75 4.85 -5.94
CA THR A 124 -3.22 6.02 -6.66
C THR A 124 -1.80 5.76 -7.11
N ASP A 125 -1.41 6.28 -8.25
CA ASP A 125 0.00 6.39 -8.63
C ASP A 125 0.63 7.64 -7.95
N LYS A 126 1.89 7.94 -8.29
CA LYS A 126 2.67 9.02 -7.67
C LYS A 126 2.11 10.40 -8.00
N SER A 127 2.17 11.29 -6.99
CA SER A 127 1.84 12.71 -7.15
C SER A 127 0.41 12.96 -7.66
N VAL A 128 -0.53 12.15 -7.19
CA VAL A 128 -1.96 12.35 -7.44
C VAL A 128 -2.50 13.39 -6.45
N THR A 129 -3.40 14.24 -6.92
CA THR A 129 -4.14 15.17 -6.07
C THR A 129 -5.62 14.84 -6.15
N ILE A 130 -6.21 14.47 -5.00
CA ILE A 130 -7.65 14.25 -4.83
C ILE A 130 -8.22 15.50 -4.19
N SER A 131 -9.17 16.14 -4.87
CA SER A 131 -9.78 17.39 -4.41
C SER A 131 -10.68 17.16 -3.19
N ASP A 132 -11.03 18.22 -2.48
CA ASP A 132 -11.95 18.16 -1.33
C ASP A 132 -13.30 17.55 -1.73
N PHE A 133 -13.94 16.86 -0.80
CA PHE A 133 -15.28 16.24 -0.94
C PHE A 133 -15.39 15.14 -2.01
N CYS A 134 -14.27 14.60 -2.45
CA CYS A 134 -14.24 13.57 -3.48
C CYS A 134 -14.57 12.18 -2.88
N ARG A 135 -15.36 11.39 -3.60
CA ARG A 135 -15.65 10.00 -3.25
C ARG A 135 -15.18 9.08 -4.35
N LEU A 136 -14.29 8.16 -4.03
CA LEU A 136 -13.77 7.16 -4.94
C LEU A 136 -13.94 5.79 -4.29
N SER A 137 -14.63 4.90 -4.99
CA SER A 137 -14.84 3.54 -4.50
C SER A 137 -14.57 2.54 -5.61
N GLY A 138 -13.67 1.60 -5.34
CA GLY A 138 -13.47 0.39 -6.11
C GLY A 138 -14.06 -0.82 -5.39
N HIS A 139 -13.65 -2.00 -5.84
CA HIS A 139 -13.95 -3.27 -5.22
C HIS A 139 -12.65 -4.08 -5.06
N GLU A 140 -12.58 -5.02 -4.14
CA GLU A 140 -11.38 -5.85 -3.92
C GLU A 140 -10.94 -6.60 -5.19
N SER A 141 -11.90 -7.04 -6.02
CA SER A 141 -11.63 -7.69 -7.31
C SER A 141 -11.36 -6.71 -8.45
N LEU A 142 -11.70 -5.44 -8.29
CA LEU A 142 -11.49 -4.37 -9.27
C LEU A 142 -11.18 -3.05 -8.56
N PRO A 143 -9.98 -2.87 -8.04
CA PRO A 143 -9.59 -1.63 -7.37
C PRO A 143 -9.63 -0.44 -8.33
N PHE A 144 -10.07 0.71 -7.82
CA PHE A 144 -10.11 1.93 -8.61
C PHE A 144 -8.70 2.52 -8.73
N TYR A 145 -8.19 2.62 -9.95
CA TYR A 145 -6.84 3.14 -10.20
C TYR A 145 -6.85 4.59 -10.66
N VAL A 146 -6.06 5.42 -10.02
CA VAL A 146 -5.82 6.81 -10.41
C VAL A 146 -4.39 6.96 -10.92
N SER A 147 -4.25 7.34 -12.18
CA SER A 147 -2.95 7.46 -12.84
C SER A 147 -2.15 8.67 -12.35
N LYS A 148 -0.83 8.60 -12.54
CA LYS A 148 0.16 9.56 -12.10
C LYS A 148 -0.17 11.01 -12.47
N MET A 149 0.14 11.94 -11.54
CA MET A 149 -0.04 13.39 -11.72
C MET A 149 -1.46 13.84 -12.08
N ARG A 150 -2.47 13.00 -11.84
CA ARG A 150 -3.87 13.40 -12.01
C ARG A 150 -4.38 14.21 -10.83
N ARG A 151 -5.30 15.12 -11.16
CA ARG A 151 -6.19 15.76 -10.20
C ARG A 151 -7.60 15.21 -10.42
N VAL A 152 -8.22 14.75 -9.36
CA VAL A 152 -9.58 14.19 -9.32
C VAL A 152 -10.42 15.02 -8.35
#